data_54b013c9cb959de231ffd88398ee7041
#
_entry.id   54b013c9cb959de231ffd88398ee7041
#
_cell.length_a   1.000
_cell.length_b   1.000
_cell.length_c   1.000
_cell.angle_alpha   90.00
_cell.angle_beta   90.00
_cell.angle_gamma   90.00
#
_symmetry.space_group_name_H-M   'P 1'
#
loop_
_entity.id
_entity.type
_entity.pdbx_description
1 polymer ?
#
loop_
_entity_poly.entity_id
_entity_poly.type
_entity_poly.pdbx_seq_one_letter_code
_entity_poly.pdbx_strand_id
1 'polypeptide(L)'
;MGPPVPELSPTEFRARWPQGSSDVVLLDVREHSELAIASVPEAIHIPMNEVPARMDELDRNRPLVVMCHGGGRSRRVAEFLRANGFDNVFNLRGGIDSWSTELDASIPRY
;
A
#
# COMPACT_ATOMS: atom_id res chain seq x y z
N MET A 1 -22.02 -6.96 -0.21
CA MET A 1 -20.55 -6.86 -0.34
C MET A 1 -20.22 -6.69 -1.81
N GLY A 2 -19.32 -5.79 -2.11
CA GLY A 2 -18.89 -5.56 -3.48
C GLY A 2 -17.88 -6.61 -3.95
N PRO A 3 -17.39 -6.48 -5.19
CA PRO A 3 -16.32 -7.33 -5.68
C PRO A 3 -15.05 -7.15 -4.84
N PRO A 4 -14.10 -8.10 -4.89
CA PRO A 4 -12.84 -7.96 -4.19
C PRO A 4 -12.12 -6.66 -4.60
N VAL A 5 -11.35 -6.09 -3.67
CA VAL A 5 -10.46 -4.97 -4.02
C VAL A 5 -9.47 -5.45 -5.08
N PRO A 6 -9.28 -4.71 -6.17
CA PRO A 6 -8.31 -5.09 -7.19
C PRO A 6 -6.89 -5.09 -6.63
N GLU A 7 -6.07 -5.98 -7.16
CA GLU A 7 -4.68 -6.12 -6.74
C GLU A 7 -3.74 -5.75 -7.87
N LEU A 8 -2.58 -5.21 -7.49
CA LEU A 8 -1.48 -4.95 -8.40
C LEU A 8 -0.22 -5.58 -7.81
N SER A 9 0.57 -6.25 -8.64
CA SER A 9 1.92 -6.63 -8.25
C SER A 9 2.81 -5.39 -8.21
N PRO A 10 3.97 -5.43 -7.52
CA PRO A 10 4.92 -4.32 -7.60
C PRO A 10 5.32 -3.97 -9.03
N THR A 11 5.53 -4.96 -9.89
CA THR A 11 5.84 -4.74 -11.30
C THR A 11 4.72 -3.99 -12.02
N GLU A 12 3.47 -4.39 -11.79
CA GLU A 12 2.30 -3.70 -12.36
C GLU A 12 2.15 -2.29 -11.84
N PHE A 13 2.40 -2.10 -10.53
CA PHE A 13 2.40 -0.77 -9.91
C PHE A 13 3.40 0.14 -10.62
N ARG A 14 4.64 -0.30 -10.76
CA ARG A 14 5.71 0.50 -11.36
C ARG A 14 5.45 0.78 -12.85
N ALA A 15 4.78 -0.14 -13.55
CA ALA A 15 4.41 0.07 -14.94
C ALA A 15 3.38 1.21 -15.10
N ARG A 16 2.51 1.39 -14.11
CA ARG A 16 1.50 2.46 -14.12
C ARG A 16 2.07 3.79 -13.63
N TRP A 17 2.91 3.75 -12.59
CA TRP A 17 3.40 4.96 -11.92
C TRP A 17 4.91 4.87 -11.74
N PRO A 18 5.65 5.72 -12.45
CA PRO A 18 7.11 5.79 -12.30
C PRO A 18 7.49 6.19 -10.87
N GLN A 19 8.70 5.87 -10.47
CA GLN A 19 9.22 6.25 -9.16
C GLN A 19 9.11 7.76 -8.96
N GLY A 20 8.59 8.16 -7.80
CA GLY A 20 8.40 9.57 -7.46
C GLY A 20 7.16 10.20 -8.05
N SER A 21 6.29 9.44 -8.74
CA SER A 21 5.03 9.97 -9.29
C SER A 21 4.14 10.52 -8.18
N SER A 22 3.60 11.72 -8.39
CA SER A 22 2.59 12.31 -7.51
C SER A 22 1.16 11.90 -7.86
N ASP A 23 0.99 11.06 -8.90
CA ASP A 23 -0.33 10.65 -9.39
C ASP A 23 -0.91 9.45 -8.61
N VAL A 24 -0.18 8.92 -7.66
CA VAL A 24 -0.60 7.78 -6.85
C VAL A 24 -0.12 7.97 -5.41
N VAL A 25 -0.86 7.41 -4.47
CA VAL A 25 -0.44 7.33 -3.07
C VAL A 25 -0.16 5.86 -2.75
N LEU A 26 1.06 5.57 -2.29
CA LEU A 26 1.42 4.25 -1.77
C LEU A 26 1.37 4.34 -0.23
N LEU A 27 0.45 3.57 0.36
CA LEU A 27 0.21 3.57 1.80
C LEU A 27 0.76 2.30 2.43
N ASP A 28 1.73 2.45 3.33
CA ASP A 28 2.28 1.35 4.12
C ASP A 28 1.54 1.29 5.46
N VAL A 29 0.90 0.16 5.74
CA VAL A 29 0.09 -0.01 6.97
C VAL A 29 0.74 -0.94 7.98
N ARG A 30 2.06 -1.21 7.82
CA ARG A 30 2.82 -2.05 8.76
C ARG A 30 3.09 -1.30 10.07
N GLU A 31 3.61 -2.02 11.05
CA GLU A 31 4.00 -1.44 12.33
C GLU A 31 5.30 -0.65 12.21
N HIS A 32 5.52 0.29 13.13
CA HIS A 32 6.75 1.08 13.19
C HIS A 32 8.00 0.20 13.27
N SER A 33 7.92 -0.90 14.02
CA SER A 33 9.04 -1.84 14.16
C SER A 33 9.42 -2.49 12.83
N GLU A 34 8.46 -2.70 11.96
CA GLU A 34 8.72 -3.28 10.64
C GLU A 34 9.43 -2.27 9.72
N LEU A 35 9.08 -0.99 9.80
CA LEU A 35 9.74 0.04 9.02
C LEU A 35 11.23 0.18 9.39
N ALA A 36 11.57 -0.11 10.63
CA ALA A 36 12.96 -0.09 11.07
C ALA A 36 13.79 -1.20 10.40
N ILE A 37 13.14 -2.27 9.96
CA ILE A 37 13.82 -3.38 9.27
C ILE A 37 13.93 -3.09 7.78
N ALA A 38 12.84 -2.65 7.16
CA ALA A 38 12.76 -2.41 5.72
C ALA A 38 11.67 -1.39 5.43
N SER A 39 11.88 -0.51 4.45
CA SER A 39 10.87 0.47 4.04
C SER A 39 11.02 0.83 2.58
N VAL A 40 9.92 1.30 1.98
CA VAL A 40 9.90 1.85 0.63
C VAL A 40 9.86 3.38 0.76
N PRO A 41 10.89 4.10 0.29
CA PRO A 41 10.99 5.55 0.55
C PRO A 41 9.81 6.38 0.04
N GLU A 42 9.17 5.96 -1.04
CA GLU A 42 8.05 6.71 -1.62
C GLU A 42 6.71 6.45 -0.91
N ALA A 43 6.64 5.49 0.02
CA ALA A 43 5.42 5.18 0.74
C ALA A 43 5.19 6.17 1.90
N ILE A 44 3.92 6.51 2.12
CA ILE A 44 3.53 7.16 3.38
C ILE A 44 3.14 6.07 4.36
N HIS A 45 3.32 6.33 5.65
CA HIS A 45 3.09 5.33 6.68
C HIS A 45 1.97 5.72 7.63
N ILE A 46 0.94 4.87 7.69
CA ILE A 46 -0.09 4.93 8.72
C ILE A 46 -0.31 3.48 9.18
N PRO A 47 0.07 3.14 10.42
CA PRO A 47 -0.15 1.77 10.93
C PRO A 47 -1.62 1.38 10.82
N MET A 48 -1.88 0.12 10.53
CA MET A 48 -3.22 -0.40 10.27
C MET A 48 -4.24 0.06 11.33
N ASN A 49 -3.88 -0.01 12.60
CA ASN A 49 -4.78 0.34 13.70
C ASN A 49 -5.11 1.83 13.77
N GLU A 50 -4.31 2.68 13.13
CA GLU A 50 -4.53 4.13 13.12
C GLU A 50 -5.29 4.61 11.89
N VAL A 51 -5.48 3.76 10.89
CA VAL A 51 -6.13 4.16 9.64
C VAL A 51 -7.54 4.72 9.86
N PRO A 52 -8.43 4.11 10.68
CA PRO A 52 -9.75 4.67 10.88
C PRO A 52 -9.74 6.11 11.39
N ALA A 53 -8.82 6.44 12.31
CA ALA A 53 -8.72 7.78 12.89
C ALA A 53 -8.02 8.78 11.96
N ARG A 54 -7.23 8.30 10.99
CA ARG A 54 -6.35 9.13 10.18
C ARG A 54 -6.66 9.08 8.68
N MET A 55 -7.70 8.38 8.27
CA MET A 55 -7.99 8.21 6.83
C MET A 55 -8.28 9.54 6.12
N ASP A 56 -8.68 10.58 6.85
CA ASP A 56 -8.92 11.90 6.25
C ASP A 56 -7.62 12.62 5.88
N GLU A 57 -6.45 12.10 6.29
CA GLU A 57 -5.15 12.56 5.80
C GLU A 57 -4.86 12.08 4.38
N LEU A 58 -5.61 11.09 3.89
CA LEU A 58 -5.43 10.51 2.57
C LEU A 58 -6.26 11.24 1.52
N ASP A 59 -5.71 11.39 0.32
CA ASP A 59 -6.39 12.05 -0.79
C ASP A 59 -7.33 11.07 -1.49
N ARG A 60 -8.64 11.30 -1.40
CA ARG A 60 -9.65 10.45 -2.04
C ARG A 60 -9.69 10.59 -3.56
N ASN A 61 -9.04 11.61 -4.11
CA ASN A 61 -9.06 11.91 -5.55
C ASN A 61 -7.90 11.26 -6.32
N ARG A 62 -6.98 10.62 -5.62
CA ARG A 62 -5.86 9.91 -6.26
C ARG A 62 -5.99 8.41 -6.07
N PRO A 63 -5.50 7.61 -7.03
CA PRO A 63 -5.36 6.18 -6.82
C PRO A 63 -4.57 5.91 -5.55
N LEU A 64 -5.02 4.96 -4.76
CA LEU A 64 -4.40 4.59 -3.49
C LEU A 64 -4.05 3.11 -3.53
N VAL A 65 -2.79 2.80 -3.31
CA VAL A 65 -2.32 1.42 -3.26
C VAL A 65 -1.85 1.13 -1.84
N VAL A 66 -2.42 0.11 -1.21
CA VAL A 66 -2.15 -0.23 0.19
C VAL A 66 -1.17 -1.40 0.24
N MET A 67 -0.15 -1.27 1.08
CA MET A 67 0.94 -2.23 1.20
C MET A 67 1.11 -2.66 2.65
N CYS A 68 1.41 -3.94 2.84
CA CYS A 68 1.91 -4.46 4.12
C CYS A 68 3.09 -5.40 3.86
N HIS A 69 3.36 -6.36 4.76
CA HIS A 69 4.46 -7.29 4.54
C HIS A 69 4.18 -8.23 3.37
N GLY A 70 3.04 -8.96 3.42
CA GLY A 70 2.71 -9.98 2.40
C GLY A 70 1.38 -9.75 1.67
N GLY A 71 0.59 -8.76 2.04
CA GLY A 71 -0.65 -8.42 1.37
C GLY A 71 -1.93 -8.67 2.15
N GLY A 72 -1.89 -9.34 3.31
CA GLY A 72 -3.09 -9.69 4.07
C GLY A 72 -3.69 -8.53 4.85
N ARG A 73 -2.88 -7.85 5.65
CA ARG A 73 -3.32 -6.67 6.42
C ARG A 73 -3.75 -5.55 5.48
N SER A 74 -2.98 -5.32 4.42
CA SER A 74 -3.29 -4.27 3.45
C SER A 74 -4.57 -4.52 2.69
N ARG A 75 -4.90 -5.79 2.42
CA ARG A 75 -6.20 -6.12 1.80
C ARG A 75 -7.35 -5.68 2.69
N ARG A 76 -7.28 -5.96 4.00
CA ARG A 76 -8.31 -5.55 4.95
C ARG A 76 -8.45 -4.04 5.01
N VAL A 77 -7.33 -3.33 5.03
CA VAL A 77 -7.32 -1.86 5.02
C VAL A 77 -7.92 -1.33 3.73
N ALA A 78 -7.55 -1.89 2.59
CA ALA A 78 -8.09 -1.47 1.30
C ALA A 78 -9.62 -1.66 1.24
N GLU A 79 -10.12 -2.78 1.76
CA GLU A 79 -11.57 -3.02 1.85
C GLU A 79 -12.26 -1.99 2.74
N PHE A 80 -11.67 -1.69 3.89
CA PHE A 80 -12.18 -0.68 4.81
C PHE A 80 -12.22 0.71 4.15
N LEU A 81 -11.15 1.10 3.48
CA LEU A 81 -11.09 2.40 2.81
C LEU A 81 -12.10 2.49 1.68
N ARG A 82 -12.26 1.42 0.89
CA ARG A 82 -13.28 1.40 -0.16
C ARG A 82 -14.67 1.60 0.42
N ALA A 83 -14.97 0.97 1.54
CA ALA A 83 -16.26 1.13 2.22
C ALA A 83 -16.45 2.54 2.78
N ASN A 84 -15.40 3.32 2.90
CA ASN A 84 -15.41 4.68 3.45
C ASN A 84 -15.15 5.76 2.38
N GLY A 85 -15.46 5.47 1.13
CA GLY A 85 -15.48 6.48 0.08
C GLY A 85 -14.21 6.60 -0.76
N PHE A 86 -13.29 5.66 -0.64
CA PHE A 86 -12.11 5.61 -1.51
C PHE A 86 -12.44 4.73 -2.72
N ASP A 87 -12.81 5.34 -3.83
CA ASP A 87 -13.31 4.61 -5.00
C ASP A 87 -12.22 3.96 -5.83
N ASN A 88 -10.98 4.41 -5.72
CA ASN A 88 -9.88 3.95 -6.55
C ASN A 88 -8.75 3.40 -5.66
N VAL A 89 -9.02 2.29 -4.99
CA VAL A 89 -8.10 1.67 -4.05
C VAL A 89 -7.70 0.28 -4.53
N PHE A 90 -6.41 -0.05 -4.36
CA PHE A 90 -5.81 -1.33 -4.73
C PHE A 90 -5.06 -1.91 -3.56
N ASN A 91 -4.93 -3.23 -3.53
CA ASN A 91 -4.00 -3.91 -2.64
C ASN A 91 -2.72 -4.26 -3.40
N LEU A 92 -1.57 -3.99 -2.82
CA LEU A 92 -0.30 -4.40 -3.41
C LEU A 92 -0.08 -5.88 -3.12
N ARG A 93 -0.24 -6.71 -4.15
CA ARG A 93 -0.10 -8.16 -4.04
C ARG A 93 1.31 -8.53 -3.65
N GLY A 94 1.45 -9.32 -2.60
CA GLY A 94 2.75 -9.76 -2.10
C GLY A 94 3.48 -8.73 -1.25
N GLY A 95 2.94 -7.51 -1.12
CA GLY A 95 3.46 -6.48 -0.21
C GLY A 95 4.92 -6.09 -0.45
N ILE A 96 5.58 -5.62 0.63
CA ILE A 96 6.98 -5.22 0.54
C ILE A 96 7.91 -6.40 0.23
N ASP A 97 7.50 -7.62 0.60
CA ASP A 97 8.29 -8.81 0.27
C ASP A 97 8.42 -8.98 -1.24
N SER A 98 7.32 -8.89 -1.97
CA SER A 98 7.34 -8.92 -3.44
C SER A 98 7.98 -7.68 -4.05
N TRP A 99 7.85 -6.52 -3.40
CA TRP A 99 8.54 -5.31 -3.83
C TRP A 99 10.05 -5.53 -3.86
N SER A 100 10.58 -6.15 -2.81
CA SER A 100 12.00 -6.48 -2.73
C SER A 100 12.42 -7.41 -3.86
N THR A 101 11.65 -8.48 -4.12
CA THR A 101 12.02 -9.48 -5.13
C THR A 101 11.82 -8.99 -6.57
N GLU A 102 10.84 -8.11 -6.81
CA GLU A 102 10.49 -7.71 -8.17
C GLU A 102 11.11 -6.37 -8.60
N LEU A 103 11.26 -5.42 -7.68
CA LEU A 103 11.66 -4.07 -8.03
C LEU A 103 13.00 -3.62 -7.43
N ASP A 104 13.28 -3.98 -6.18
CA ASP A 104 14.43 -3.41 -5.47
C ASP A 104 15.00 -4.40 -4.46
N ALA A 105 15.99 -5.15 -4.91
CA ALA A 105 16.64 -6.18 -4.09
C ALA A 105 17.46 -5.58 -2.92
N SER A 106 17.66 -4.27 -2.87
CA SER A 106 18.34 -3.62 -1.74
C SER A 106 17.43 -3.50 -0.51
N ILE A 107 16.11 -3.67 -0.68
CA ILE A 107 15.17 -3.67 0.44
C ILE A 107 15.25 -5.02 1.13
N PRO A 108 15.60 -5.05 2.43
CA PRO A 108 15.71 -6.32 3.16
C PRO A 108 14.38 -7.08 3.20
N ARG A 109 14.47 -8.39 3.14
CA ARG A 109 13.33 -9.29 3.37
C ARG A 109 13.36 -9.76 4.81
N TYR A 110 12.15 -9.96 5.37
CA TYR A 110 12.04 -10.38 6.78
C TYR A 110 10.84 -11.30 7.02
#